data_0486e381a36e1ed134e1adaf16609024
#
_entry.id   0486e381a36e1ed134e1adaf16609024
#
_cell.length_a   1.000
_cell.length_b   1.000
_cell.length_c   1.000
_cell.angle_alpha   90.00
_cell.angle_beta   90.00
_cell.angle_gamma   90.00
#
_symmetry.space_group_name_H-M   'P 1'
#
loop_
_entity.id
_entity.type
_entity.pdbx_description
1 polymer ?
#
loop_
_entity_poly.entity_id
_entity_poly.type
_entity_poly.pdbx_seq_one_letter_code
_entity_poly.pdbx_strand_id
1 'polypeptide(L)'
;LGAEHLRTGKLIVYTSADSVFQIAAHEAIVPPAELWHICRIARRLLKGEHAVGRVIARPFVGEVGHFVRTDNRRDFSVDPTGTTMLDALKSEGFDVLGVGKIEDIFNHRGLTHSNHAAGNEACVDAILEYMKKDHWRGLLFANLVDTDMLYGHRNDVPGFARCLEAFDRRLPEILRLLGEDGMLLITADHGCDPAFPTTDHTRERVPVLAWGLGLQEGVQLGVRDTFADVSATVLEALG
;
A
#
# COMPACT_ATOMS: atom_id res chain seq x y z
N LEU A 1 22.43 6.83 -20.50
CA LEU A 1 21.45 5.83 -20.98
C LEU A 1 20.36 6.47 -21.85
N GLY A 2 19.78 7.64 -21.48
CA GLY A 2 18.70 8.26 -22.25
C GLY A 2 19.11 8.62 -23.70
N ALA A 3 20.29 9.18 -23.91
CA ALA A 3 20.81 9.47 -25.24
C ALA A 3 21.02 8.20 -26.10
N GLU A 4 21.47 7.10 -25.47
CA GLU A 4 21.59 5.81 -26.14
C GLU A 4 20.22 5.25 -26.53
N HIS A 5 19.25 5.33 -25.61
CA HIS A 5 17.87 4.92 -25.86
C HIS A 5 17.26 5.64 -27.07
N LEU A 6 17.37 6.98 -27.12
CA LEU A 6 16.89 7.77 -28.27
C LEU A 6 17.50 7.35 -29.59
N ARG A 7 18.78 6.99 -29.60
CA ARG A 7 19.50 6.60 -30.82
C ARG A 7 19.24 5.16 -31.25
N THR A 8 18.99 4.23 -30.30
CA THR A 8 18.99 2.78 -30.57
C THR A 8 17.65 2.10 -30.35
N GLY A 9 16.72 2.76 -29.66
CA GLY A 9 15.46 2.16 -29.23
C GLY A 9 15.59 1.13 -28.10
N LYS A 10 16.81 0.85 -27.58
CA LYS A 10 17.02 -0.10 -26.49
C LYS A 10 16.35 0.41 -25.22
N LEU A 11 15.61 -0.46 -24.55
CA LEU A 11 14.96 -0.16 -23.27
C LEU A 11 16.01 0.06 -22.16
N ILE A 12 15.70 0.93 -21.22
CA ILE A 12 16.48 1.14 -20.00
C ILE A 12 15.88 0.29 -18.90
N VAL A 13 16.63 -0.72 -18.44
CA VAL A 13 16.18 -1.62 -17.37
C VAL A 13 17.02 -1.39 -16.13
N TYR A 14 16.39 -1.29 -14.98
CA TYR A 14 17.05 -1.14 -13.68
C TYR A 14 16.20 -1.69 -12.54
N THR A 15 16.83 -1.95 -11.41
CA THR A 15 16.19 -2.47 -10.18
C THR A 15 16.44 -1.50 -9.03
N SER A 16 15.73 -1.70 -7.92
CA SER A 16 15.99 -1.06 -6.64
C SER A 16 15.76 -2.06 -5.49
N ALA A 17 16.10 -1.65 -4.28
CA ALA A 17 16.02 -2.51 -3.09
C ALA A 17 14.61 -3.03 -2.78
N ASP A 18 13.56 -2.35 -3.27
CA ASP A 18 12.15 -2.67 -2.99
C ASP A 18 11.59 -3.84 -3.82
N SER A 19 12.42 -4.78 -4.26
CA SER A 19 11.99 -5.89 -5.10
C SER A 19 11.20 -5.45 -6.34
N VAL A 20 11.76 -4.49 -7.09
CA VAL A 20 11.15 -3.96 -8.31
C VAL A 20 12.04 -4.16 -9.54
N PHE A 21 11.39 -4.40 -10.68
CA PHE A 21 12.00 -4.45 -12.00
C PHE A 21 11.40 -3.31 -12.83
N GLN A 22 12.21 -2.32 -13.17
CA GLN A 22 11.74 -1.09 -13.81
C GLN A 22 12.21 -1.03 -15.24
N ILE A 23 11.32 -0.64 -16.15
CA ILE A 23 11.60 -0.46 -17.57
C ILE A 23 11.26 0.98 -17.93
N ALA A 24 12.28 1.76 -18.31
CA ALA A 24 12.09 3.12 -18.76
C ALA A 24 12.27 3.25 -20.28
N ALA A 25 11.42 4.06 -20.91
CA ALA A 25 11.48 4.37 -22.32
C ALA A 25 10.95 5.78 -22.61
N HIS A 26 11.48 6.43 -23.63
CA HIS A 26 11.00 7.70 -24.14
C HIS A 26 9.72 7.47 -24.96
N GLU A 27 8.67 8.25 -24.70
CA GLU A 27 7.34 8.03 -25.30
C GLU A 27 7.31 8.15 -26.84
N ALA A 28 8.20 8.95 -27.41
CA ALA A 28 8.33 9.06 -28.87
C ALA A 28 9.03 7.85 -29.52
N ILE A 29 9.74 7.02 -28.74
CA ILE A 29 10.45 5.83 -29.23
C ILE A 29 9.62 4.57 -28.95
N VAL A 30 9.11 4.45 -27.72
CA VAL A 30 8.24 3.36 -27.29
C VAL A 30 7.01 3.98 -26.65
N PRO A 31 5.87 4.04 -27.35
CA PRO A 31 4.63 4.61 -26.83
C PRO A 31 4.20 3.93 -25.51
N PRO A 32 3.49 4.63 -24.61
CA PRO A 32 3.09 4.08 -23.30
C PRO A 32 2.38 2.73 -23.40
N ALA A 33 1.49 2.52 -24.34
CA ALA A 33 0.76 1.26 -24.52
C ALA A 33 1.70 0.09 -24.86
N GLU A 34 2.74 0.33 -25.66
CA GLU A 34 3.76 -0.68 -25.99
C GLU A 34 4.66 -0.96 -24.78
N LEU A 35 5.09 0.08 -24.05
CA LEU A 35 5.85 -0.09 -22.83
C LEU A 35 5.07 -0.90 -21.77
N TRP A 36 3.77 -0.65 -21.63
CA TRP A 36 2.91 -1.43 -20.74
C TRP A 36 2.78 -2.89 -21.22
N HIS A 37 2.74 -3.13 -22.53
CA HIS A 37 2.73 -4.49 -23.08
C HIS A 37 4.04 -5.22 -22.74
N ILE A 38 5.18 -4.58 -22.91
CA ILE A 38 6.50 -5.13 -22.56
C ILE A 38 6.56 -5.43 -21.04
N CYS A 39 6.10 -4.52 -20.19
CA CYS A 39 6.05 -4.75 -18.74
C CYS A 39 5.15 -5.92 -18.36
N ARG A 40 4.01 -6.15 -19.05
CA ARG A 40 3.20 -7.34 -18.83
C ARG A 40 3.93 -8.64 -19.23
N ILE A 41 4.75 -8.61 -20.28
CA ILE A 41 5.59 -9.76 -20.63
C ILE A 41 6.61 -10.02 -19.53
N ALA A 42 7.33 -8.98 -19.07
CA ALA A 42 8.29 -9.09 -17.97
C ALA A 42 7.61 -9.62 -16.70
N ARG A 43 6.40 -9.14 -16.33
CA ARG A 43 5.63 -9.64 -15.18
C ARG A 43 5.32 -11.13 -15.28
N ARG A 44 5.01 -11.64 -16.48
CA ARG A 44 4.76 -13.08 -16.68
C ARG A 44 6.01 -13.95 -16.58
N LEU A 45 7.17 -13.41 -16.93
CA LEU A 45 8.46 -14.11 -16.86
C LEU A 45 9.03 -14.10 -15.43
N LEU A 46 8.86 -13.01 -14.69
CA LEU A 46 9.41 -12.82 -13.34
C LEU A 46 8.51 -13.48 -12.28
N LYS A 47 8.51 -14.81 -12.23
CA LYS A 47 7.73 -15.67 -11.32
C LYS A 47 8.62 -16.67 -10.59
N GLY A 48 8.08 -17.33 -9.57
CA GLY A 48 8.79 -18.34 -8.79
C GLY A 48 10.04 -17.76 -8.12
N GLU A 49 11.18 -18.39 -8.31
CA GLU A 49 12.47 -17.97 -7.75
C GLU A 49 12.97 -16.59 -8.27
N HIS A 50 12.46 -16.15 -9.43
CA HIS A 50 12.77 -14.85 -10.02
C HIS A 50 11.66 -13.82 -9.78
N ALA A 51 10.72 -14.11 -8.90
CA ALA A 51 9.61 -13.18 -8.63
C ALA A 51 10.13 -11.87 -8.02
N VAL A 52 9.64 -10.76 -8.58
CA VAL A 52 9.80 -9.42 -7.99
C VAL A 52 8.43 -8.89 -7.59
N GLY A 53 8.37 -8.06 -6.57
CA GLY A 53 7.14 -7.49 -6.07
C GLY A 53 6.38 -6.71 -7.15
N ARG A 54 7.09 -5.89 -7.93
CA ARG A 54 6.50 -5.07 -9.00
C ARG A 54 7.37 -5.01 -10.24
N VAL A 55 6.73 -5.02 -11.41
CA VAL A 55 7.32 -4.55 -12.67
C VAL A 55 6.74 -3.18 -12.96
N ILE A 56 7.57 -2.18 -13.20
CA ILE A 56 7.13 -0.79 -13.33
C ILE A 56 7.49 -0.23 -14.69
N ALA A 57 6.50 0.26 -15.43
CA ALA A 57 6.69 1.08 -16.61
C ALA A 57 7.03 2.51 -16.19
N ARG A 58 8.16 3.02 -16.67
CA ARG A 58 8.68 4.37 -16.39
C ARG A 58 8.83 5.19 -17.68
N PRO A 59 7.73 5.62 -18.31
CA PRO A 59 7.81 6.47 -19.48
C PRO A 59 8.38 7.84 -19.13
N PHE A 60 9.08 8.43 -20.11
CA PHE A 60 9.66 9.76 -19.97
C PHE A 60 9.63 10.49 -21.33
N VAL A 61 9.81 11.80 -21.30
CA VAL A 61 9.91 12.69 -22.46
C VAL A 61 11.10 13.64 -22.30
N GLY A 62 11.36 14.48 -23.29
CA GLY A 62 12.37 15.52 -23.25
C GLY A 62 13.62 15.18 -24.08
N GLU A 63 14.67 15.97 -23.93
CA GLU A 63 15.91 15.90 -24.70
C GLU A 63 17.09 15.51 -23.82
N VAL A 64 18.22 15.19 -24.43
CA VAL A 64 19.46 14.87 -23.74
C VAL A 64 19.85 15.99 -22.75
N GLY A 65 19.94 15.64 -21.47
CA GLY A 65 20.18 16.55 -20.36
C GLY A 65 18.92 17.09 -19.67
N HIS A 66 17.74 16.94 -20.27
CA HIS A 66 16.45 17.46 -19.74
C HIS A 66 15.33 16.43 -19.86
N PHE A 67 15.57 15.20 -19.42
CA PHE A 67 14.52 14.17 -19.40
C PHE A 67 13.60 14.34 -18.20
N VAL A 68 12.29 14.21 -18.43
CA VAL A 68 11.25 14.32 -17.41
C VAL A 68 10.36 13.08 -17.46
N ARG A 69 10.06 12.47 -16.30
CA ARG A 69 9.10 11.38 -16.18
C ARG A 69 7.68 11.90 -16.43
N THR A 70 6.86 11.06 -17.06
CA THR A 70 5.45 11.38 -17.32
C THR A 70 4.53 10.67 -16.34
N ASP A 71 3.27 11.08 -16.31
CA ASP A 71 2.20 10.46 -15.50
C ASP A 71 1.72 9.11 -16.06
N ASN A 72 2.22 8.70 -17.25
CA ASN A 72 1.92 7.41 -17.86
C ASN A 72 2.64 6.21 -17.20
N ARG A 73 3.18 6.41 -15.98
CA ARG A 73 3.69 5.33 -15.15
C ARG A 73 2.59 4.29 -14.92
N ARG A 74 2.98 3.00 -14.95
CA ARG A 74 2.11 1.90 -14.58
C ARG A 74 2.88 0.82 -13.85
N ASP A 75 2.32 0.39 -12.73
CA ASP A 75 2.85 -0.69 -11.91
C ASP A 75 2.10 -1.99 -12.23
N PHE A 76 2.84 -3.08 -12.31
CA PHE A 76 2.33 -4.44 -12.51
C PHE A 76 2.79 -5.27 -11.30
N SER A 77 1.97 -5.34 -10.28
CA SER A 77 2.24 -6.05 -9.05
C SER A 77 2.20 -7.57 -9.25
N VAL A 78 2.84 -8.32 -8.37
CA VAL A 78 2.63 -9.75 -8.26
C VAL A 78 1.30 -10.00 -7.54
N ASP A 79 0.57 -11.01 -7.99
CA ASP A 79 -0.61 -11.47 -7.24
C ASP A 79 -0.18 -12.03 -5.88
N PRO A 80 -0.99 -11.88 -4.84
CA PRO A 80 -0.81 -12.61 -3.60
C PRO A 80 -0.65 -14.12 -3.87
N THR A 81 0.28 -14.76 -3.16
CA THR A 81 0.68 -16.15 -3.42
C THR A 81 -0.37 -17.19 -3.02
N GLY A 82 -1.40 -16.78 -2.30
CA GLY A 82 -2.48 -17.64 -1.85
C GLY A 82 -3.80 -16.89 -1.69
N THR A 83 -4.76 -17.52 -1.03
CA THR A 83 -6.01 -16.89 -0.61
C THR A 83 -5.72 -15.94 0.53
N THR A 84 -6.07 -14.66 0.37
CA THR A 84 -5.91 -13.64 1.39
C THR A 84 -7.18 -13.56 2.26
N MET A 85 -7.09 -12.86 3.40
CA MET A 85 -8.27 -12.54 4.20
C MET A 85 -9.31 -11.76 3.38
N LEU A 86 -8.88 -10.89 2.45
CA LEU A 86 -9.80 -10.14 1.58
C LEU A 86 -10.58 -11.07 0.65
N ASP A 87 -9.90 -12.06 0.07
CA ASP A 87 -10.53 -13.08 -0.79
C ASP A 87 -11.55 -13.91 0.01
N ALA A 88 -11.17 -14.34 1.23
CA ALA A 88 -12.02 -15.14 2.11
C ALA A 88 -13.29 -14.37 2.49
N LEU A 89 -13.16 -13.15 3.00
CA LEU A 89 -14.31 -12.31 3.38
C LEU A 89 -15.23 -12.05 2.18
N LYS A 90 -14.67 -11.71 1.03
CA LYS A 90 -15.47 -11.49 -0.18
C LYS A 90 -16.22 -12.76 -0.62
N SER A 91 -15.60 -13.94 -0.50
CA SER A 91 -16.27 -15.20 -0.86
C SER A 91 -17.42 -15.55 0.06
N GLU A 92 -17.38 -15.13 1.32
CA GLU A 92 -18.46 -15.28 2.30
C GLU A 92 -19.53 -14.17 2.20
N GLY A 93 -19.39 -13.25 1.24
CA GLY A 93 -20.37 -12.21 0.97
C GLY A 93 -20.22 -10.96 1.85
N PHE A 94 -19.12 -10.80 2.54
CA PHE A 94 -18.82 -9.57 3.27
C PHE A 94 -18.37 -8.45 2.33
N ASP A 95 -18.63 -7.22 2.75
CA ASP A 95 -18.03 -6.04 2.13
C ASP A 95 -16.55 -5.95 2.51
N VAL A 96 -15.71 -5.68 1.51
CA VAL A 96 -14.28 -5.47 1.68
C VAL A 96 -13.91 -4.14 1.03
N LEU A 97 -13.83 -3.11 1.87
CA LEU A 97 -13.63 -1.71 1.45
C LEU A 97 -12.16 -1.35 1.60
N GLY A 98 -11.49 -0.96 0.52
CA GLY A 98 -10.10 -0.53 0.51
C GLY A 98 -9.98 0.99 0.47
N VAL A 99 -9.07 1.58 1.26
CA VAL A 99 -8.74 3.00 1.23
C VAL A 99 -7.24 3.20 1.07
N GLY A 100 -6.84 4.16 0.24
CA GLY A 100 -5.44 4.43 -0.07
C GLY A 100 -4.85 3.39 -1.03
N LYS A 101 -3.71 2.80 -0.70
CA LYS A 101 -2.98 1.87 -1.58
C LYS A 101 -3.42 0.40 -1.47
N ILE A 102 -4.45 0.07 -0.71
CA ILE A 102 -4.85 -1.33 -0.45
C ILE A 102 -5.14 -2.07 -1.76
N GLU A 103 -5.85 -1.47 -2.69
CA GLU A 103 -6.13 -2.08 -3.99
C GLU A 103 -4.86 -2.41 -4.78
N ASP A 104 -3.89 -1.50 -4.81
CA ASP A 104 -2.61 -1.70 -5.50
C ASP A 104 -1.76 -2.78 -4.82
N ILE A 105 -1.75 -2.82 -3.47
CA ILE A 105 -1.00 -3.79 -2.67
C ILE A 105 -1.51 -5.21 -2.94
N PHE A 106 -2.81 -5.39 -3.00
CA PHE A 106 -3.44 -6.70 -3.25
C PHE A 106 -3.70 -6.97 -4.74
N ASN A 107 -3.17 -6.15 -5.64
CA ASN A 107 -3.31 -6.27 -7.10
C ASN A 107 -4.78 -6.43 -7.53
N HIS A 108 -5.65 -5.58 -7.00
CA HIS A 108 -7.11 -5.53 -7.24
C HIS A 108 -7.89 -6.77 -6.76
N ARG A 109 -7.26 -7.67 -5.98
CA ARG A 109 -7.91 -8.89 -5.48
C ARG A 109 -8.62 -8.67 -4.15
N GLY A 110 -9.75 -9.35 -4.00
CA GLY A 110 -10.47 -9.48 -2.73
C GLY A 110 -11.29 -8.26 -2.30
N LEU A 111 -11.21 -7.12 -2.97
CA LEU A 111 -11.99 -5.93 -2.64
C LEU A 111 -13.38 -5.95 -3.29
N THR A 112 -14.39 -5.43 -2.59
CA THR A 112 -15.71 -5.10 -3.16
C THR A 112 -15.76 -3.65 -3.63
N HIS A 113 -15.10 -2.73 -2.90
CA HIS A 113 -14.99 -1.31 -3.24
C HIS A 113 -13.60 -0.79 -2.90
N SER A 114 -13.16 0.24 -3.60
CA SER A 114 -11.88 0.90 -3.37
C SER A 114 -12.00 2.42 -3.50
N ASN A 115 -11.24 3.14 -2.66
CA ASN A 115 -11.09 4.60 -2.72
C ASN A 115 -9.59 4.93 -2.69
N HIS A 116 -9.08 5.49 -3.79
CA HIS A 116 -7.67 5.86 -3.96
C HIS A 116 -7.31 7.22 -3.35
N ALA A 117 -7.88 7.55 -2.19
CA ALA A 117 -7.51 8.76 -1.47
C ALA A 117 -5.98 8.83 -1.27
N ALA A 118 -5.40 10.01 -1.47
CA ALA A 118 -3.97 10.25 -1.37
C ALA A 118 -3.66 11.15 -0.17
N GLY A 119 -2.72 10.70 0.67
CA GLY A 119 -2.36 11.35 1.93
C GLY A 119 -3.29 10.95 3.09
N ASN A 120 -2.77 11.07 4.31
CA ASN A 120 -3.45 10.54 5.49
C ASN A 120 -4.80 11.23 5.76
N GLU A 121 -4.88 12.55 5.63
CA GLU A 121 -6.12 13.29 5.87
C GLU A 121 -7.25 12.85 4.93
N ALA A 122 -6.98 12.77 3.62
CA ALA A 122 -7.96 12.32 2.65
C ALA A 122 -8.36 10.85 2.85
N CYS A 123 -7.41 10.01 3.29
CA CYS A 123 -7.71 8.62 3.65
C CYS A 123 -8.64 8.54 4.87
N VAL A 124 -8.40 9.35 5.91
CA VAL A 124 -9.29 9.42 7.08
C VAL A 124 -10.68 9.93 6.69
N ASP A 125 -10.78 10.94 5.83
CA ASP A 125 -12.07 11.41 5.32
C ASP A 125 -12.82 10.31 4.56
N ALA A 126 -12.12 9.53 3.73
CA ALA A 126 -12.72 8.39 3.03
C ALA A 126 -13.15 7.27 3.99
N ILE A 127 -12.38 6.98 5.05
CA ILE A 127 -12.77 6.06 6.11
C ILE A 127 -14.09 6.51 6.74
N LEU A 128 -14.16 7.77 7.19
CA LEU A 128 -15.36 8.33 7.82
C LEU A 128 -16.56 8.35 6.88
N GLU A 129 -16.34 8.61 5.58
CA GLU A 129 -17.39 8.53 4.56
C GLU A 129 -17.96 7.11 4.43
N TYR A 130 -17.08 6.08 4.36
CA TYR A 130 -17.54 4.69 4.35
C TYR A 130 -18.28 4.29 5.63
N MET A 131 -17.75 4.68 6.80
CA MET A 131 -18.37 4.36 8.09
C MET A 131 -19.74 5.01 8.31
N LYS A 132 -20.03 6.12 7.61
CA LYS A 132 -21.36 6.78 7.65
C LYS A 132 -22.39 6.15 6.73
N LYS A 133 -21.98 5.26 5.80
CA LYS A 133 -22.92 4.58 4.91
C LYS A 133 -23.63 3.48 5.68
N ASP A 134 -24.97 3.46 5.56
CA ASP A 134 -25.78 2.38 6.11
C ASP A 134 -25.60 1.08 5.31
N HIS A 135 -25.82 -0.05 5.98
CA HIS A 135 -25.98 -1.36 5.36
C HIS A 135 -24.74 -2.03 4.78
N TRP A 136 -23.51 -1.75 5.25
CA TRP A 136 -22.36 -2.59 4.96
C TRP A 136 -21.94 -3.42 6.18
N ARG A 137 -21.46 -4.62 5.93
CA ARG A 137 -20.90 -5.50 6.97
C ARG A 137 -19.63 -6.18 6.44
N GLY A 138 -18.53 -6.04 7.15
CA GLY A 138 -17.28 -6.64 6.73
C GLY A 138 -16.06 -5.88 7.19
N LEU A 139 -15.09 -5.71 6.30
CA LEU A 139 -13.79 -5.09 6.59
C LEU A 139 -13.64 -3.76 5.84
N LEU A 140 -13.29 -2.70 6.57
CA LEU A 140 -12.72 -1.48 6.00
C LEU A 140 -11.21 -1.49 6.29
N PHE A 141 -10.41 -1.58 5.25
CA PHE A 141 -8.96 -1.65 5.34
C PHE A 141 -8.32 -0.41 4.71
N ALA A 142 -7.55 0.33 5.49
CA ALA A 142 -6.94 1.58 5.05
C ALA A 142 -5.42 1.54 5.22
N ASN A 143 -4.70 2.18 4.28
CA ASN A 143 -3.26 2.37 4.32
C ASN A 143 -2.94 3.87 4.40
N LEU A 144 -2.43 4.33 5.55
CA LEU A 144 -2.01 5.71 5.81
C LEU A 144 -0.51 5.82 5.56
N VAL A 145 -0.12 6.45 4.45
CA VAL A 145 1.24 6.36 3.90
C VAL A 145 2.17 7.54 4.24
N ASP A 146 1.67 8.62 4.85
CA ASP A 146 2.46 9.84 4.99
C ASP A 146 3.61 9.69 5.99
N THR A 147 3.46 8.87 7.03
CA THR A 147 4.54 8.56 7.98
C THR A 147 5.76 7.99 7.27
N ASP A 148 5.55 7.07 6.34
CA ASP A 148 6.58 6.48 5.51
C ASP A 148 7.08 7.47 4.42
N MET A 149 6.17 7.88 3.52
CA MET A 149 6.53 8.61 2.30
C MET A 149 7.07 10.02 2.52
N LEU A 150 6.46 10.76 3.47
CA LEU A 150 6.78 12.17 3.64
C LEU A 150 7.83 12.40 4.74
N TYR A 151 7.90 11.52 5.74
CA TYR A 151 8.70 11.76 6.94
C TYR A 151 9.74 10.67 7.21
N GLY A 152 9.39 9.38 7.16
CA GLY A 152 10.29 8.26 7.41
C GLY A 152 11.49 8.27 6.45
N HIS A 153 11.24 8.16 5.17
CA HIS A 153 12.25 8.23 4.11
C HIS A 153 12.95 9.62 3.97
N ARG A 154 12.62 10.57 4.81
CA ARG A 154 13.23 11.92 4.85
C ARG A 154 13.98 12.19 6.13
N ASN A 155 14.00 11.23 7.06
CA ASN A 155 14.57 11.40 8.40
C ASN A 155 14.01 12.64 9.13
N ASP A 156 12.73 12.97 8.87
CA ASP A 156 12.02 14.07 9.52
C ASP A 156 11.30 13.58 10.77
N VAL A 157 12.04 13.43 11.87
CA VAL A 157 11.49 13.00 13.18
C VAL A 157 10.35 13.90 13.66
N PRO A 158 10.48 15.24 13.63
CA PRO A 158 9.37 16.11 14.04
C PRO A 158 8.14 15.98 13.13
N GLY A 159 8.32 15.81 11.82
CA GLY A 159 7.23 15.60 10.86
C GLY A 159 6.52 14.29 11.10
N PHE A 160 7.26 13.22 11.36
CA PHE A 160 6.72 11.91 11.68
C PHE A 160 5.84 11.95 12.94
N ALA A 161 6.33 12.58 14.01
CA ALA A 161 5.56 12.77 15.24
C ALA A 161 4.27 13.56 15.00
N ARG A 162 4.35 14.71 14.30
CA ARG A 162 3.16 15.50 13.96
C ARG A 162 2.14 14.74 13.10
N CYS A 163 2.61 13.85 12.23
CA CYS A 163 1.73 13.00 11.40
C CYS A 163 0.93 12.03 12.27
N LEU A 164 1.58 11.37 13.24
CA LEU A 164 0.89 10.50 14.21
C LEU A 164 -0.10 11.28 15.07
N GLU A 165 0.30 12.44 15.58
CA GLU A 165 -0.59 13.33 16.37
C GLU A 165 -1.79 13.83 15.55
N ALA A 166 -1.62 14.05 14.23
CA ALA A 166 -2.72 14.42 13.35
C ALA A 166 -3.74 13.30 13.23
N PHE A 167 -3.29 12.05 13.07
CA PHE A 167 -4.17 10.90 13.08
C PHE A 167 -4.86 10.70 14.44
N ASP A 168 -4.12 10.81 15.54
CA ASP A 168 -4.64 10.68 16.90
C ASP A 168 -5.79 11.68 17.18
N ARG A 169 -5.68 12.91 16.70
CA ARG A 169 -6.76 13.91 16.80
C ARG A 169 -8.05 13.51 16.04
N ARG A 170 -7.92 12.73 14.97
CA ARG A 170 -9.05 12.24 14.16
C ARG A 170 -9.62 10.91 14.69
N LEU A 171 -8.84 10.17 15.48
CA LEU A 171 -9.25 8.87 16.02
C LEU A 171 -10.59 8.87 16.77
N PRO A 172 -10.92 9.88 17.61
CA PRO A 172 -12.25 9.94 18.26
C PRO A 172 -13.44 9.99 17.29
N GLU A 173 -13.25 10.48 16.06
CA GLU A 173 -14.33 10.48 15.04
C GLU A 173 -14.58 9.05 14.56
N ILE A 174 -13.50 8.29 14.31
CA ILE A 174 -13.56 6.87 13.91
C ILE A 174 -14.23 6.05 15.02
N LEU A 175 -13.75 6.18 16.27
CA LEU A 175 -14.28 5.44 17.42
C LEU A 175 -15.76 5.68 17.64
N ARG A 176 -16.24 6.92 17.44
CA ARG A 176 -17.66 7.27 17.58
C ARG A 176 -18.53 6.57 16.52
N LEU A 177 -18.03 6.41 15.30
CA LEU A 177 -18.75 5.79 14.18
C LEU A 177 -18.65 4.26 14.19
N LEU A 178 -17.66 3.70 14.90
CA LEU A 178 -17.42 2.26 14.94
C LEU A 178 -18.60 1.48 15.59
N GLY A 179 -19.30 2.12 16.54
CA GLY A 179 -20.41 1.51 17.24
C GLY A 179 -20.00 0.43 18.24
N GLU A 180 -21.01 -0.25 18.80
CA GLU A 180 -20.81 -1.28 19.85
C GLU A 180 -20.35 -2.62 19.28
N ASP A 181 -20.66 -2.89 18.01
CA ASP A 181 -20.37 -4.18 17.34
C ASP A 181 -19.09 -4.12 16.49
N GLY A 182 -18.41 -2.98 16.45
CA GLY A 182 -17.22 -2.78 15.64
C GLY A 182 -15.93 -3.08 16.39
N MET A 183 -14.89 -3.46 15.62
CA MET A 183 -13.52 -3.61 16.10
C MET A 183 -12.58 -2.76 15.26
N LEU A 184 -11.72 -1.98 15.92
CA LEU A 184 -10.63 -1.24 15.29
C LEU A 184 -9.32 -1.94 15.59
N LEU A 185 -8.55 -2.21 14.54
CA LEU A 185 -7.16 -2.65 14.61
C LEU A 185 -6.26 -1.58 14.00
N ILE A 186 -5.22 -1.18 14.73
CA ILE A 186 -4.18 -0.27 14.24
C ILE A 186 -2.85 -0.99 14.31
N THR A 187 -2.15 -1.04 13.18
CA THR A 187 -0.83 -1.65 13.07
C THR A 187 -0.02 -0.92 11.99
N ALA A 188 1.18 -1.39 11.69
CA ALA A 188 1.95 -0.97 10.54
C ALA A 188 2.41 -2.20 9.74
N ASP A 189 2.71 -2.01 8.48
CA ASP A 189 3.19 -3.05 7.56
C ASP A 189 4.70 -3.30 7.70
N HIS A 190 5.47 -2.31 8.14
CA HIS A 190 6.91 -2.38 8.45
C HIS A 190 7.33 -1.23 9.35
N GLY A 191 8.58 -1.30 9.82
CA GLY A 191 9.26 -0.20 10.49
C GLY A 191 9.77 0.85 9.49
N CYS A 192 9.77 2.10 9.91
CA CYS A 192 10.38 3.21 9.19
C CYS A 192 10.81 4.29 10.19
N ASP A 193 11.89 4.01 10.96
CA ASP A 193 12.38 4.91 12.01
C ASP A 193 13.09 6.12 11.39
N PRO A 194 12.50 7.34 11.49
CA PRO A 194 13.11 8.54 10.94
C PRO A 194 14.38 8.99 11.67
N ALA A 195 14.68 8.41 12.84
CA ALA A 195 15.92 8.66 13.57
C ALA A 195 17.06 7.72 13.16
N PHE A 196 16.78 6.69 12.39
CA PHE A 196 17.80 5.76 11.90
C PHE A 196 18.65 6.42 10.81
N PRO A 197 19.98 6.14 10.72
CA PRO A 197 20.89 6.87 9.83
C PRO A 197 20.79 6.53 8.34
N THR A 198 19.73 5.87 7.90
CA THR A 198 19.42 5.65 6.47
C THR A 198 18.02 6.15 6.14
N THR A 199 17.70 6.21 4.86
CA THR A 199 16.36 6.55 4.35
C THR A 199 15.58 5.31 3.93
N ASP A 200 16.04 4.12 4.29
CA ASP A 200 15.37 2.85 4.00
C ASP A 200 14.43 2.45 5.14
N HIS A 201 13.56 1.47 4.88
CA HIS A 201 12.75 0.85 5.92
C HIS A 201 13.63 0.22 7.01
N THR A 202 13.14 0.21 8.23
CA THR A 202 13.83 -0.33 9.39
C THR A 202 13.13 -1.59 9.92
N ARG A 203 13.74 -2.30 10.88
CA ARG A 203 13.32 -3.66 11.26
C ARG A 203 12.81 -3.76 12.70
N GLU A 204 12.43 -2.67 13.29
CA GLU A 204 11.76 -2.67 14.58
C GLU A 204 10.38 -3.34 14.49
N ARG A 205 9.92 -3.82 15.61
CA ARG A 205 8.58 -4.37 15.75
C ARG A 205 7.55 -3.26 15.65
N VAL A 206 6.50 -3.54 14.89
CA VAL A 206 5.37 -2.61 14.72
C VAL A 206 4.34 -2.79 15.82
N PRO A 207 3.57 -1.75 16.18
CA PRO A 207 2.51 -1.87 17.19
C PRO A 207 1.35 -2.69 16.67
N VAL A 208 0.60 -3.32 17.59
CA VAL A 208 -0.75 -3.84 17.36
C VAL A 208 -1.64 -3.31 18.46
N LEU A 209 -2.59 -2.46 18.10
CA LEU A 209 -3.59 -1.91 19.00
C LEU A 209 -4.96 -2.40 18.56
N ALA A 210 -5.75 -2.91 19.51
CA ALA A 210 -7.11 -3.38 19.27
C ALA A 210 -8.09 -2.69 20.21
N TRP A 211 -9.24 -2.28 19.69
CA TRP A 211 -10.31 -1.65 20.46
C TRP A 211 -11.69 -2.09 19.95
N GLY A 212 -12.64 -2.28 20.86
CA GLY A 212 -14.06 -2.56 20.54
C GLY A 212 -14.45 -4.05 20.70
N LEU A 213 -15.58 -4.42 20.15
CA LEU A 213 -16.17 -5.78 20.03
C LEU A 213 -15.84 -6.74 21.18
N GLY A 214 -16.25 -6.41 22.42
CA GLY A 214 -16.06 -7.31 23.59
C GLY A 214 -14.61 -7.58 24.00
N LEU A 215 -13.64 -6.82 23.48
CA LEU A 215 -12.24 -6.95 23.87
C LEU A 215 -12.04 -6.50 25.31
N GLN A 216 -11.20 -7.25 26.04
CA GLN A 216 -10.81 -6.89 27.41
C GLN A 216 -9.83 -5.71 27.38
N GLU A 217 -10.11 -4.72 28.23
CA GLU A 217 -9.22 -3.58 28.40
C GLU A 217 -7.90 -3.97 29.08
N GLY A 218 -6.80 -3.32 28.71
CA GLY A 218 -5.49 -3.43 29.35
C GLY A 218 -4.76 -4.75 29.09
N VAL A 219 -5.25 -5.60 28.20
CA VAL A 219 -4.57 -6.86 27.87
C VAL A 219 -3.32 -6.60 27.06
N GLN A 220 -2.20 -7.18 27.50
CA GLN A 220 -0.94 -7.17 26.76
C GLN A 220 -0.87 -8.38 25.84
N LEU A 221 -0.93 -8.17 24.52
CA LEU A 221 -0.90 -9.24 23.53
C LEU A 221 0.48 -9.90 23.39
N GLY A 222 1.52 -9.30 23.96
CA GLY A 222 2.89 -9.75 23.78
C GLY A 222 3.37 -9.56 22.35
N VAL A 223 4.47 -10.26 22.02
CA VAL A 223 5.03 -10.26 20.67
C VAL A 223 4.39 -11.37 19.86
N ARG A 224 3.93 -11.01 18.67
CA ARG A 224 3.38 -11.94 17.69
C ARG A 224 4.41 -12.25 16.61
N ASP A 225 4.37 -13.46 16.06
CA ASP A 225 5.41 -13.94 15.14
C ASP A 225 5.12 -13.60 13.68
N THR A 226 3.87 -13.27 13.34
CA THR A 226 3.45 -13.05 11.97
C THR A 226 2.32 -12.02 11.85
N PHE A 227 2.30 -11.28 10.75
CA PHE A 227 1.18 -10.42 10.38
C PHE A 227 -0.11 -11.21 10.06
N ALA A 228 -0.01 -12.51 9.81
CA ALA A 228 -1.17 -13.37 9.62
C ALA A 228 -2.10 -13.42 10.85
N ASP A 229 -1.60 -13.09 12.05
CA ASP A 229 -2.41 -12.98 13.26
C ASP A 229 -3.50 -11.90 13.13
N VAL A 230 -3.23 -10.80 12.40
CA VAL A 230 -4.24 -9.78 12.09
C VAL A 230 -5.34 -10.39 11.21
N SER A 231 -4.96 -11.14 10.18
CA SER A 231 -5.92 -11.83 9.31
C SER A 231 -6.78 -12.81 10.09
N ALA A 232 -6.18 -13.63 10.96
CA ALA A 232 -6.91 -14.60 11.76
C ALA A 232 -7.91 -13.91 12.71
N THR A 233 -7.49 -12.82 13.35
CA THR A 233 -8.34 -12.02 14.24
C THR A 233 -9.54 -11.43 13.49
N VAL A 234 -9.33 -10.86 12.31
CA VAL A 234 -10.42 -10.29 11.50
C VAL A 234 -11.40 -11.37 11.05
N LEU A 235 -10.90 -12.51 10.57
CA LEU A 235 -11.75 -13.62 10.12
C LEU A 235 -12.57 -14.21 11.29
N GLU A 236 -11.97 -14.36 12.48
CA GLU A 236 -12.68 -14.84 13.67
C GLU A 236 -13.75 -13.85 14.14
N ALA A 237 -13.48 -12.55 14.12
CA ALA A 237 -14.41 -11.52 14.54
C ALA A 237 -15.63 -11.39 13.61
N LEU A 238 -15.50 -11.71 12.33
CA LEU A 238 -16.59 -11.64 11.36
C LEU A 238 -17.37 -12.96 11.19
N GLY A 239 -16.84 -14.08 11.70
CA GLY A 239 -17.47 -15.41 11.68
C GLY A 239 -17.07 -16.22 10.48
#